data_063a0ee297f0bcc609dc342ecc91a861
#
_entry.id   063a0ee297f0bcc609dc342ecc91a861
#
_cell.length_a   1.000
_cell.length_b   1.000
_cell.length_c   1.000
_cell.angle_alpha   90.00
_cell.angle_beta   90.00
_cell.angle_gamma   90.00
#
_symmetry.space_group_name_H-M   'P 1'
#
loop_
_entity.id
_entity.type
_entity.pdbx_description
1 polymer ?
#
loop_
_entity_poly.entity_id
_entity_poly.type
_entity_poly.pdbx_seq_one_letter_code
_entity_poly.pdbx_strand_id
1 'polypeptide(L)'
;MGFGLKIMVVADIESKYIWDYFQPEKFRDIDLIISAGDVKAEYLSFLVTMIKAPLFYVPGNHNDKYETNPPEGCENIDGKLITYKGIRIMGLGGSKRYNYGINQYTEREMERRIKRMALKLYWYKGVDILVTHSPALGIGDGEDLPHKGFKCFFNILDKYQPKYFIHGHQHLSYGYQPMRVRKYKDTNVINAYEYYIFEY
;
A
#
# COMPACT_ATOMS: atom_id res chain seq x y z
N MET A 1 -13.34 -26.00 1.17
CA MET A 1 -12.96 -24.93 2.08
C MET A 1 -11.86 -24.12 1.36
N GLY A 2 -12.17 -22.90 0.91
CA GLY A 2 -11.14 -22.05 0.32
C GLY A 2 -10.22 -21.58 1.43
N PHE A 3 -8.95 -21.94 1.36
CA PHE A 3 -7.93 -21.37 2.26
C PHE A 3 -7.83 -19.87 1.93
N GLY A 4 -8.07 -19.02 2.93
CA GLY A 4 -7.87 -17.58 2.79
C GLY A 4 -6.41 -17.30 2.42
N LEU A 5 -6.15 -16.27 1.59
CA LEU A 5 -4.78 -15.86 1.26
C LEU A 5 -4.18 -15.10 2.44
N LYS A 6 -3.01 -15.51 2.90
CA LYS A 6 -2.26 -14.83 3.95
C LYS A 6 -1.40 -13.73 3.32
N ILE A 7 -1.74 -12.50 3.62
CA ILE A 7 -1.10 -11.31 3.02
C ILE A 7 -0.28 -10.58 4.08
N MET A 8 0.97 -10.29 3.75
CA MET A 8 1.85 -9.42 4.53
C MET A 8 1.90 -8.05 3.87
N VAL A 9 1.69 -6.99 4.66
CA VAL A 9 1.83 -5.59 4.20
C VAL A 9 2.96 -4.91 4.94
N VAL A 10 3.69 -4.03 4.24
CA VAL A 10 4.84 -3.27 4.80
C VAL A 10 4.82 -1.84 4.31
N ALA A 11 5.25 -0.88 5.14
CA ALA A 11 5.45 0.53 4.76
C ALA A 11 6.35 1.28 5.74
N ASP A 12 6.93 2.37 5.27
CA ASP A 12 7.59 3.47 5.98
C ASP A 12 8.89 3.12 6.68
N ILE A 13 8.99 2.02 7.39
CA ILE A 13 10.22 1.56 8.03
C ILE A 13 10.46 0.07 7.82
N GLU A 14 11.73 -0.30 7.75
CA GLU A 14 12.14 -1.69 7.74
C GLU A 14 12.04 -2.28 9.16
N SER A 15 11.37 -3.42 9.31
CA SER A 15 11.37 -4.13 10.59
C SER A 15 12.75 -4.70 10.89
N LYS A 16 13.40 -4.19 11.92
CA LYS A 16 14.68 -4.72 12.42
C LYS A 16 14.55 -6.19 12.81
N TYR A 17 13.39 -6.56 13.37
CA TYR A 17 13.12 -7.94 13.73
C TYR A 17 13.18 -8.87 12.51
N ILE A 18 12.60 -8.44 11.37
CA ILE A 18 12.62 -9.24 10.14
C ILE A 18 14.00 -9.16 9.47
N TRP A 19 14.61 -7.98 9.40
CA TRP A 19 15.86 -7.80 8.68
C TRP A 19 17.03 -8.50 9.37
N ASP A 20 17.18 -8.28 10.69
CA ASP A 20 18.35 -8.74 11.44
C ASP A 20 18.18 -10.16 12.01
N TYR A 21 16.92 -10.59 12.23
CA TYR A 21 16.61 -11.85 12.93
C TYR A 21 15.55 -12.67 12.18
N PHE A 22 15.70 -12.79 10.86
CA PHE A 22 14.73 -13.49 10.02
C PHE A 22 14.53 -14.95 10.46
N GLN A 23 13.27 -15.33 10.68
CA GLN A 23 12.86 -16.68 11.04
C GLN A 23 11.90 -17.23 9.97
N PRO A 24 12.37 -18.08 9.03
CA PRO A 24 11.59 -18.56 7.89
C PRO A 24 10.25 -19.18 8.28
N GLU A 25 10.19 -19.88 9.41
CA GLU A 25 9.00 -20.60 9.89
C GLU A 25 7.81 -19.66 10.15
N LYS A 26 8.08 -18.41 10.53
CA LYS A 26 7.04 -17.42 10.83
C LYS A 26 6.40 -16.84 9.58
N PHE A 27 7.06 -16.93 8.43
CA PHE A 27 6.65 -16.31 7.18
C PHE A 27 6.37 -17.31 6.04
N ARG A 28 6.57 -18.62 6.28
CA ARG A 28 6.45 -19.67 5.24
C ARG A 28 5.07 -19.75 4.60
N ASP A 29 4.01 -19.31 5.32
CA ASP A 29 2.62 -19.41 4.87
C ASP A 29 2.14 -18.08 4.23
N ILE A 30 3.03 -17.11 3.99
CA ILE A 30 2.69 -15.87 3.31
C ILE A 30 2.50 -16.15 1.82
N ASP A 31 1.32 -15.83 1.30
CA ASP A 31 0.97 -16.00 -0.12
C ASP A 31 1.29 -14.77 -0.97
N LEU A 32 1.31 -13.59 -0.37
CA LEU A 32 1.50 -12.32 -1.06
C LEU A 32 2.10 -11.29 -0.11
N ILE A 33 3.03 -10.48 -0.62
CA ILE A 33 3.57 -9.31 0.07
C ILE A 33 3.13 -8.06 -0.68
N ILE A 34 2.66 -7.04 0.03
CA ILE A 34 2.28 -5.74 -0.53
C ILE A 34 3.05 -4.64 0.21
N SER A 35 3.81 -3.83 -0.53
CA SER A 35 4.44 -2.63 0.04
C SER A 35 3.64 -1.38 -0.32
N ALA A 36 3.28 -0.62 0.71
CA ALA A 36 2.62 0.67 0.57
C ALA A 36 3.60 1.87 0.54
N GLY A 37 4.90 1.61 0.25
CA GLY A 37 5.92 2.63 -0.01
C GLY A 37 6.79 3.00 1.19
N ASP A 38 7.77 3.83 0.90
CA ASP A 38 8.76 4.40 1.83
C ASP A 38 9.61 3.40 2.62
N VAL A 39 9.86 2.23 2.05
CA VAL A 39 10.87 1.27 2.51
C VAL A 39 12.01 1.19 1.49
N LYS A 40 13.19 0.73 1.90
CA LYS A 40 14.36 0.59 1.01
C LYS A 40 14.15 -0.51 -0.03
N ALA A 41 14.69 -0.31 -1.25
CA ALA A 41 14.64 -1.31 -2.32
C ALA A 41 15.27 -2.64 -1.89
N GLU A 42 16.40 -2.57 -1.20
CA GLU A 42 17.13 -3.73 -0.70
C GLU A 42 16.30 -4.56 0.30
N TYR A 43 15.48 -3.89 1.12
CA TYR A 43 14.59 -4.58 2.05
C TYR A 43 13.46 -5.33 1.32
N LEU A 44 12.86 -4.73 0.29
CA LEU A 44 11.84 -5.42 -0.51
C LEU A 44 12.45 -6.60 -1.27
N SER A 45 13.65 -6.44 -1.84
CA SER A 45 14.39 -7.52 -2.51
C SER A 45 14.75 -8.65 -1.53
N PHE A 46 15.08 -8.31 -0.29
CA PHE A 46 15.30 -9.28 0.79
C PHE A 46 13.99 -10.04 1.11
N LEU A 47 12.88 -9.33 1.33
CA LEU A 47 11.60 -9.96 1.67
C LEU A 47 11.13 -10.94 0.59
N VAL A 48 11.15 -10.56 -0.69
CA VAL A 48 10.71 -11.44 -1.79
C VAL A 48 11.57 -12.69 -1.90
N THR A 49 12.86 -12.57 -1.64
CA THR A 49 13.83 -13.67 -1.68
C THR A 49 13.64 -14.64 -0.52
N MET A 50 13.52 -14.10 0.69
CA MET A 50 13.49 -14.91 1.91
C MET A 50 12.13 -15.54 2.19
N ILE A 51 11.04 -14.83 1.90
CA ILE A 51 9.67 -15.31 2.11
C ILE A 51 9.20 -16.19 0.95
N LYS A 52 9.75 -15.99 -0.27
CA LYS A 52 9.40 -16.72 -1.51
C LYS A 52 7.94 -16.55 -1.92
N ALA A 53 7.38 -15.39 -1.62
CA ALA A 53 6.06 -14.96 -2.06
C ALA A 53 6.19 -13.77 -3.03
N PRO A 54 5.31 -13.62 -4.04
CA PRO A 54 5.35 -12.44 -4.91
C PRO A 54 5.16 -11.16 -4.08
N LEU A 55 5.84 -10.09 -4.52
CA LEU A 55 5.78 -8.80 -3.87
C LEU A 55 5.34 -7.73 -4.87
N PHE A 56 4.22 -7.06 -4.55
CA PHE A 56 3.70 -5.91 -5.26
C PHE A 56 3.94 -4.63 -4.46
N TYR A 57 4.35 -3.55 -5.11
CA TYR A 57 4.60 -2.31 -4.39
C TYR A 57 4.09 -1.06 -5.12
N VAL A 58 3.80 -0.04 -4.33
CA VAL A 58 3.68 1.34 -4.79
C VAL A 58 4.82 2.18 -4.19
N PRO A 59 5.38 3.17 -4.89
CA PRO A 59 6.36 4.06 -4.28
C PRO A 59 5.69 5.02 -3.29
N GLY A 60 6.39 5.35 -2.22
CA GLY A 60 6.07 6.49 -1.36
C GLY A 60 6.79 7.76 -1.84
N ASN A 61 6.67 8.83 -1.07
CA ASN A 61 7.28 10.12 -1.42
C ASN A 61 8.79 10.22 -1.10
N HIS A 62 9.37 9.22 -0.44
CA HIS A 62 10.81 9.10 -0.18
C HIS A 62 11.48 8.00 -1.02
N ASN A 63 10.77 7.43 -2.00
CA ASN A 63 11.30 6.40 -2.90
C ASN A 63 11.82 6.97 -4.23
N ASP A 64 12.46 8.13 -4.22
CA ASP A 64 13.08 8.77 -5.39
C ASP A 64 14.12 7.86 -6.08
N LYS A 65 14.87 7.08 -5.30
CA LYS A 65 15.86 6.13 -5.80
C LYS A 65 15.28 4.93 -6.55
N TYR A 66 13.99 4.65 -6.44
CA TYR A 66 13.37 3.54 -7.16
C TYR A 66 13.36 3.69 -8.68
N GLU A 67 13.54 4.92 -9.21
CA GLU A 67 13.71 5.15 -10.65
C GLU A 67 15.03 4.62 -11.17
N THR A 68 16.10 4.68 -10.37
CA THR A 68 17.45 4.25 -10.73
C THR A 68 17.85 2.90 -10.13
N ASN A 69 17.29 2.55 -8.98
CA ASN A 69 17.55 1.32 -8.26
C ASN A 69 16.23 0.74 -7.73
N PRO A 70 15.38 0.15 -8.61
CA PRO A 70 14.11 -0.44 -8.20
C PRO A 70 14.31 -1.72 -7.37
N PRO A 71 13.36 -2.10 -6.52
CA PRO A 71 13.41 -3.37 -5.79
C PRO A 71 13.45 -4.57 -6.75
N GLU A 72 14.51 -5.38 -6.66
CA GLU A 72 14.68 -6.57 -7.49
C GLU A 72 13.69 -7.68 -7.11
N GLY A 73 13.15 -8.36 -8.11
CA GLY A 73 12.17 -9.44 -7.92
C GLY A 73 10.77 -8.96 -7.50
N CYS A 74 10.53 -7.65 -7.43
CA CYS A 74 9.27 -7.05 -7.04
C CYS A 74 8.55 -6.39 -8.22
N GLU A 75 7.22 -6.36 -8.21
CA GLU A 75 6.43 -5.72 -9.25
C GLU A 75 5.87 -4.37 -8.80
N ASN A 76 6.20 -3.32 -9.55
CA ASN A 76 5.60 -2.00 -9.37
C ASN A 76 4.16 -2.00 -9.92
N ILE A 77 3.18 -1.76 -9.03
CA ILE A 77 1.76 -1.67 -9.39
C ILE A 77 1.22 -0.24 -9.37
N ASP A 78 2.09 0.77 -9.24
CA ASP A 78 1.66 2.17 -9.25
C ASP A 78 0.96 2.55 -10.56
N GLY A 79 -0.24 3.12 -10.46
CA GLY A 79 -1.09 3.43 -11.61
C GLY A 79 -1.58 2.20 -12.37
N LYS A 80 -1.57 1.02 -11.76
CA LYS A 80 -2.03 -0.23 -12.37
C LYS A 80 -3.20 -0.85 -11.59
N LEU A 81 -3.97 -1.66 -12.31
CA LEU A 81 -4.93 -2.62 -11.76
C LEU A 81 -4.50 -4.00 -12.28
N ILE A 82 -4.19 -4.89 -11.37
CA ILE A 82 -3.72 -6.26 -11.64
C ILE A 82 -4.67 -7.27 -11.00
N THR A 83 -4.51 -8.53 -11.38
CA THR A 83 -5.22 -9.65 -10.74
C THR A 83 -4.20 -10.68 -10.25
N TYR A 84 -4.30 -11.06 -8.99
CA TYR A 84 -3.50 -12.12 -8.39
C TYR A 84 -4.40 -13.14 -7.68
N LYS A 85 -4.35 -14.40 -8.07
CA LYS A 85 -5.22 -15.49 -7.53
C LYS A 85 -6.71 -15.08 -7.47
N GLY A 86 -7.18 -14.34 -8.49
CA GLY A 86 -8.57 -13.87 -8.57
C GLY A 86 -8.87 -12.57 -7.81
N ILE A 87 -7.93 -12.02 -7.04
CA ILE A 87 -8.06 -10.76 -6.30
C ILE A 87 -7.62 -9.61 -7.20
N ARG A 88 -8.46 -8.59 -7.34
CA ARG A 88 -8.18 -7.37 -8.11
C ARG A 88 -7.51 -6.34 -7.21
N ILE A 89 -6.26 -6.00 -7.53
CA ILE A 89 -5.41 -5.11 -6.71
C ILE A 89 -5.10 -3.85 -7.52
N MET A 90 -5.40 -2.68 -6.99
CA MET A 90 -5.10 -1.38 -7.60
C MET A 90 -4.08 -0.63 -6.77
N GLY A 91 -3.01 -0.13 -7.42
CA GLY A 91 -1.95 0.64 -6.77
C GLY A 91 -1.98 2.13 -7.15
N LEU A 92 -1.77 3.01 -6.17
CA LEU A 92 -1.60 4.47 -6.33
C LEU A 92 -0.57 4.99 -5.31
N GLY A 93 0.67 5.08 -5.72
CA GLY A 93 1.76 5.58 -4.87
C GLY A 93 1.77 7.10 -4.70
N GLY A 94 2.66 7.53 -3.81
CA GLY A 94 2.95 8.94 -3.53
C GLY A 94 2.05 9.60 -2.49
N SER A 95 2.47 10.81 -2.09
CA SER A 95 1.79 11.61 -1.07
C SER A 95 1.22 12.91 -1.61
N LYS A 96 0.49 13.62 -0.76
CA LYS A 96 0.07 14.99 -1.02
C LYS A 96 1.28 15.91 -1.13
N ARG A 97 1.26 16.83 -2.10
CA ARG A 97 2.37 17.74 -2.33
C ARG A 97 2.52 18.73 -1.18
N TYR A 98 3.68 18.71 -0.54
CA TYR A 98 4.10 19.67 0.47
C TYR A 98 5.43 20.36 0.10
N ASN A 99 6.19 19.77 -0.84
CA ASN A 99 7.36 20.38 -1.48
C ASN A 99 7.40 19.93 -2.97
N TYR A 100 8.51 20.12 -3.65
CA TYR A 100 8.68 19.73 -5.06
C TYR A 100 9.34 18.34 -5.23
N GLY A 101 9.17 17.45 -4.27
CA GLY A 101 9.70 16.07 -4.32
C GLY A 101 9.00 15.19 -5.35
N ILE A 102 9.69 14.12 -5.71
CA ILE A 102 9.14 13.06 -6.57
C ILE A 102 7.99 12.37 -5.84
N ASN A 103 7.06 11.80 -6.60
CA ASN A 103 5.89 11.09 -6.06
C ASN A 103 5.01 11.93 -5.12
N GLN A 104 4.97 13.24 -5.36
CA GLN A 104 4.08 14.15 -4.65
C GLN A 104 3.08 14.77 -5.60
N TYR A 105 1.81 14.66 -5.28
CA TYR A 105 0.70 15.02 -6.15
C TYR A 105 -0.25 16.01 -5.50
N THR A 106 -0.76 16.94 -6.28
CA THR A 106 -1.94 17.72 -5.91
C THR A 106 -3.18 16.82 -5.95
N GLU A 107 -4.26 17.24 -5.30
CA GLU A 107 -5.55 16.55 -5.35
C GLU A 107 -6.01 16.30 -6.82
N ARG A 108 -5.86 17.31 -7.69
CA ARG A 108 -6.24 17.20 -9.10
C ARG A 108 -5.37 16.20 -9.88
N GLU A 109 -4.09 16.13 -9.60
CA GLU A 109 -3.17 15.18 -10.25
C GLU A 109 -3.50 13.76 -9.84
N MET A 110 -3.73 13.50 -8.54
CA MET A 110 -4.15 12.20 -8.06
C MET A 110 -5.52 11.80 -8.62
N GLU A 111 -6.47 12.73 -8.68
CA GLU A 111 -7.78 12.50 -9.32
C GLU A 111 -7.64 12.13 -10.81
N ARG A 112 -6.74 12.79 -11.56
CA ARG A 112 -6.46 12.40 -12.96
C ARG A 112 -5.86 11.01 -13.08
N ARG A 113 -5.00 10.59 -12.14
CA ARG A 113 -4.45 9.23 -12.09
C ARG A 113 -5.59 8.22 -11.89
N ILE A 114 -6.51 8.48 -10.97
CA ILE A 114 -7.70 7.65 -10.76
C ILE A 114 -8.56 7.58 -12.03
N LYS A 115 -8.83 8.72 -12.67
CA LYS A 115 -9.62 8.78 -13.91
C LYS A 115 -9.01 7.97 -15.06
N ARG A 116 -7.68 7.91 -15.18
CA ARG A 116 -7.00 7.06 -16.16
C ARG A 116 -7.23 5.57 -15.93
N MET A 117 -7.54 5.18 -14.69
CA MET A 117 -7.87 3.79 -14.34
C MET A 117 -9.36 3.44 -14.57
N ALA A 118 -10.21 4.42 -14.86
CA ALA A 118 -11.67 4.23 -14.91
C ALA A 118 -12.12 3.13 -15.89
N LEU A 119 -11.47 3.05 -17.08
CA LEU A 119 -11.79 2.02 -18.06
C LEU A 119 -11.42 0.62 -17.55
N LYS A 120 -10.24 0.47 -16.93
CA LYS A 120 -9.82 -0.79 -16.31
C LYS A 120 -10.76 -1.19 -15.16
N LEU A 121 -11.10 -0.24 -14.27
CA LEU A 121 -12.03 -0.48 -13.18
C LEU A 121 -13.41 -0.94 -13.70
N TYR A 122 -13.86 -0.39 -14.82
CA TYR A 122 -15.09 -0.84 -15.47
C TYR A 122 -14.98 -2.28 -16.00
N TRP A 123 -13.92 -2.59 -16.77
CA TRP A 123 -13.69 -3.92 -17.33
C TRP A 123 -13.51 -5.00 -16.26
N TYR A 124 -12.77 -4.70 -15.19
CA TYR A 124 -12.55 -5.61 -14.06
C TYR A 124 -13.74 -5.65 -13.09
N LYS A 125 -14.81 -4.86 -13.34
CA LYS A 125 -15.97 -4.74 -12.45
C LYS A 125 -15.62 -4.33 -11.02
N GLY A 126 -14.60 -3.47 -10.86
CA GLY A 126 -14.18 -2.94 -9.56
C GLY A 126 -12.78 -3.36 -9.12
N VAL A 127 -12.54 -3.26 -7.83
CA VAL A 127 -11.27 -3.54 -7.15
C VAL A 127 -11.56 -4.17 -5.78
N ASP A 128 -10.74 -5.13 -5.37
CA ASP A 128 -10.89 -5.82 -4.08
C ASP A 128 -9.93 -5.28 -3.02
N ILE A 129 -8.70 -4.90 -3.45
CA ILE A 129 -7.69 -4.29 -2.59
C ILE A 129 -7.22 -2.99 -3.26
N LEU A 130 -7.42 -1.85 -2.59
CA LEU A 130 -6.80 -0.58 -2.94
C LEU A 130 -5.53 -0.42 -2.12
N VAL A 131 -4.39 -0.24 -2.79
CA VAL A 131 -3.08 0.02 -2.16
C VAL A 131 -2.65 1.43 -2.49
N THR A 132 -2.41 2.25 -1.49
CA THR A 132 -1.87 3.60 -1.67
C THR A 132 -0.71 3.84 -0.71
N HIS A 133 0.12 4.85 -0.98
CA HIS A 133 1.05 5.29 0.05
C HIS A 133 0.36 6.20 1.05
N SER A 134 -0.24 7.30 0.60
CA SER A 134 -1.02 8.18 1.48
C SER A 134 -2.39 7.59 1.87
N PRO A 135 -2.90 7.91 3.07
CA PRO A 135 -4.27 7.60 3.48
C PRO A 135 -5.34 8.41 2.72
N ALA A 136 -6.61 8.09 2.92
CA ALA A 136 -7.71 8.96 2.53
C ALA A 136 -7.92 10.07 3.57
N LEU A 137 -8.39 11.25 3.13
CA LEU A 137 -8.64 12.39 4.00
C LEU A 137 -9.63 12.04 5.11
N GLY A 138 -9.25 12.25 6.36
CA GLY A 138 -10.07 11.95 7.55
C GLY A 138 -10.11 10.47 7.93
N ILE A 139 -9.35 9.60 7.24
CA ILE A 139 -9.28 8.16 7.56
C ILE A 139 -7.83 7.78 7.83
N GLY A 140 -7.39 7.97 9.07
CA GLY A 140 -6.03 7.63 9.48
C GLY A 140 -4.95 8.56 8.95
N ASP A 141 -5.30 9.74 8.45
CA ASP A 141 -4.37 10.79 8.05
C ASP A 141 -4.01 11.72 9.22
N GLY A 142 -3.01 12.58 9.01
CA GLY A 142 -2.59 13.61 9.95
C GLY A 142 -3.22 14.98 9.67
N GLU A 143 -3.09 15.88 10.63
CA GLU A 143 -3.62 17.25 10.50
C GLU A 143 -2.68 18.17 9.72
N ASP A 144 -1.38 17.89 9.74
CA ASP A 144 -0.35 18.65 9.05
C ASP A 144 -0.32 18.35 7.54
N LEU A 145 0.14 19.32 6.77
CA LEU A 145 0.10 19.25 5.31
C LEU A 145 0.80 18.02 4.71
N PRO A 146 2.00 17.61 5.16
CA PRO A 146 2.66 16.40 4.64
C PRO A 146 1.84 15.12 4.83
N HIS A 147 1.20 14.96 5.99
CA HIS A 147 0.48 13.74 6.37
C HIS A 147 -1.02 13.77 6.03
N LYS A 148 -1.48 14.83 5.38
CA LYS A 148 -2.88 14.94 4.98
C LYS A 148 -3.23 14.00 3.84
N GLY A 149 -4.31 13.25 3.99
CA GLY A 149 -4.78 12.29 3.00
C GLY A 149 -5.45 12.91 1.76
N PHE A 150 -5.71 12.09 0.74
CA PHE A 150 -6.40 12.49 -0.47
C PHE A 150 -7.92 12.31 -0.37
N LYS A 151 -8.67 13.34 -0.69
CA LYS A 151 -10.14 13.28 -0.77
C LYS A 151 -10.61 12.44 -1.96
N CYS A 152 -9.91 12.49 -3.09
CA CYS A 152 -10.31 11.77 -4.30
C CYS A 152 -10.30 10.24 -4.17
N PHE A 153 -9.68 9.68 -3.13
CA PHE A 153 -9.76 8.23 -2.87
C PHE A 153 -11.18 7.77 -2.54
N PHE A 154 -12.04 8.65 -2.04
CA PHE A 154 -13.47 8.35 -1.85
C PHE A 154 -14.19 8.00 -3.16
N ASN A 155 -13.71 8.49 -4.32
CA ASN A 155 -14.26 8.10 -5.62
C ASN A 155 -14.13 6.60 -5.90
N ILE A 156 -13.13 5.94 -5.29
CA ILE A 156 -12.93 4.49 -5.37
C ILE A 156 -13.64 3.79 -4.22
N LEU A 157 -13.42 4.26 -2.99
CA LEU A 157 -13.95 3.66 -1.77
C LEU A 157 -15.48 3.63 -1.77
N ASP A 158 -16.13 4.71 -2.18
CA ASP A 158 -17.58 4.78 -2.20
C ASP A 158 -18.23 4.01 -3.37
N LYS A 159 -17.58 4.06 -4.54
CA LYS A 159 -18.14 3.45 -5.75
C LYS A 159 -17.91 1.95 -5.82
N TYR A 160 -16.73 1.48 -5.45
CA TYR A 160 -16.32 0.08 -5.65
C TYR A 160 -16.23 -0.71 -4.35
N GLN A 161 -16.24 -0.05 -3.20
CA GLN A 161 -16.23 -0.64 -1.85
C GLN A 161 -15.21 -1.79 -1.73
N PRO A 162 -13.90 -1.53 -1.99
CA PRO A 162 -12.89 -2.59 -1.87
C PRO A 162 -12.95 -3.22 -0.49
N LYS A 163 -12.73 -4.53 -0.42
CA LYS A 163 -12.69 -5.27 0.86
C LYS A 163 -11.59 -4.72 1.79
N TYR A 164 -10.45 -4.31 1.18
CA TYR A 164 -9.34 -3.71 1.91
C TYR A 164 -8.85 -2.43 1.23
N PHE A 165 -8.53 -1.45 2.06
CA PHE A 165 -7.77 -0.25 1.71
C PHE A 165 -6.49 -0.26 2.55
N ILE A 166 -5.32 -0.41 1.89
CA ILE A 166 -4.01 -0.52 2.53
C ILE A 166 -3.24 0.76 2.24
N HIS A 167 -2.71 1.40 3.28
CA HIS A 167 -1.90 2.61 3.15
C HIS A 167 -0.71 2.59 4.13
N GLY A 168 0.28 3.42 3.89
CA GLY A 168 1.40 3.77 4.76
C GLY A 168 1.34 5.23 5.19
N HIS A 169 2.49 5.90 5.15
CA HIS A 169 2.73 7.33 5.35
C HIS A 169 2.46 7.85 6.76
N GLN A 170 1.61 7.22 7.53
CA GLN A 170 1.30 7.57 8.91
C GLN A 170 2.04 6.65 9.86
N HIS A 171 3.02 7.21 10.57
CA HIS A 171 3.80 6.44 11.52
C HIS A 171 2.99 6.16 12.79
N LEU A 172 2.82 4.89 13.14
CA LEU A 172 2.10 4.47 14.33
C LEU A 172 2.85 4.75 15.63
N SER A 173 4.10 5.23 15.54
CA SER A 173 4.90 5.67 16.70
C SER A 173 4.54 7.08 17.19
N TYR A 174 3.79 7.87 16.40
CA TYR A 174 3.39 9.22 16.75
C TYR A 174 1.98 9.25 17.33
N GLY A 175 1.85 9.39 18.64
CA GLY A 175 0.58 9.68 19.30
C GLY A 175 0.00 8.57 20.17
N TYR A 176 -1.16 8.87 20.78
CA TYR A 176 -1.85 8.01 21.72
C TYR A 176 -2.58 6.89 20.97
N GLN A 177 -2.03 5.66 20.98
CA GLN A 177 -2.57 4.42 20.38
C GLN A 177 -3.15 4.62 18.97
N PRO A 178 -2.33 4.83 17.95
CA PRO A 178 -2.82 4.90 16.58
C PRO A 178 -3.41 3.54 16.19
N MET A 179 -4.67 3.56 15.79
CA MET A 179 -5.39 2.35 15.39
C MET A 179 -4.88 1.86 14.03
N ARG A 180 -4.21 0.72 14.00
CA ARG A 180 -3.68 0.11 12.77
C ARG A 180 -4.78 -0.30 11.80
N VAL A 181 -5.86 -0.88 12.31
CA VAL A 181 -6.99 -1.35 11.50
C VAL A 181 -8.23 -0.55 11.86
N ARG A 182 -8.86 0.03 10.85
CA ARG A 182 -10.10 0.82 10.96
C ARG A 182 -11.13 0.29 9.99
N LYS A 183 -12.35 0.76 10.10
CA LYS A 183 -13.40 0.53 9.08
C LYS A 183 -13.86 1.85 8.47
N TYR A 184 -14.04 1.81 7.15
CA TYR A 184 -14.78 2.81 6.42
C TYR A 184 -15.90 2.12 5.66
N LYS A 185 -17.15 2.27 6.12
CA LYS A 185 -18.29 1.44 5.65
C LYS A 185 -17.92 -0.05 5.77
N ASP A 186 -17.95 -0.79 4.66
CA ASP A 186 -17.60 -2.22 4.62
C ASP A 186 -16.11 -2.46 4.32
N THR A 187 -15.34 -1.41 4.00
CA THR A 187 -13.90 -1.49 3.71
C THR A 187 -13.08 -1.56 5.00
N ASN A 188 -12.22 -2.57 5.12
CA ASN A 188 -11.20 -2.62 6.18
C ASN A 188 -10.01 -1.75 5.74
N VAL A 189 -9.70 -0.73 6.52
CA VAL A 189 -8.57 0.18 6.28
C VAL A 189 -7.40 -0.26 7.14
N ILE A 190 -6.26 -0.57 6.51
CA ILE A 190 -5.06 -1.08 7.18
C ILE A 190 -3.91 -0.10 6.97
N ASN A 191 -3.33 0.40 8.06
CA ASN A 191 -2.04 1.08 8.03
C ASN A 191 -0.93 0.03 8.05
N ALA A 192 -0.12 0.00 6.98
CA ALA A 192 0.93 -0.99 6.75
C ALA A 192 2.25 -0.68 7.47
N TYR A 193 2.31 0.36 8.31
CA TYR A 193 3.52 0.80 9.01
C TYR A 193 4.31 -0.36 9.62
N GLU A 194 5.60 -0.42 9.36
CA GLU A 194 6.52 -1.51 9.66
C GLU A 194 6.11 -2.81 8.94
N TYR A 195 5.26 -3.63 9.52
CA TYR A 195 4.57 -4.73 8.85
C TYR A 195 3.29 -5.14 9.58
N TYR A 196 2.40 -5.77 8.84
CA TYR A 196 1.20 -6.40 9.37
C TYR A 196 0.81 -7.61 8.51
N ILE A 197 0.27 -8.64 9.12
CA ILE A 197 -0.16 -9.87 8.44
C ILE A 197 -1.63 -10.10 8.71
N PHE A 198 -2.39 -10.39 7.65
CA PHE A 198 -3.83 -10.68 7.76
C PHE A 198 -4.24 -11.76 6.75
N GLU A 199 -5.42 -12.34 6.95
CA GLU A 199 -6.07 -13.27 6.04
C GLU A 199 -7.12 -12.54 5.20
N TYR A 200 -7.05 -12.78 3.86
CA TYR A 200 -7.97 -12.18 2.90
C TYR A 200 -9.28 -12.98 2.77
#